data_44b991f8f183d6f8b8b85e7536c835f0
#
_entry.id   44b991f8f183d6f8b8b85e7536c835f0
#
_cell.length_a   1.000
_cell.length_b   1.000
_cell.length_c   1.000
_cell.angle_alpha   90.00
_cell.angle_beta   90.00
_cell.angle_gamma   90.00
#
_symmetry.space_group_name_H-M   'P 1'
#
loop_
_entity.id
_entity.type
_entity.pdbx_description
1 polymer ?
#
loop_
_entity_poly.entity_id
_entity_poly.type
_entity_poly.pdbx_seq_one_letter_code
_entity_poly.pdbx_strand_id
1 'polypeptide(L)'
;MRFGRARHLHLVGIGGSGMSGIAEVLLNLRYTVTGSDMAEGEAVDHLRSLGGTIYLGHAADHVAGADVVVISTAIRPDNPEVIEARRRGIPVIPRAEMLGELMRMKSGIAVAGTHGKTSVTSMVAQVLHLAGLDPTIVIGGRLGILGSSAKLGRGDLMVTEADESDGSFLMLRPKIGIITNIDREHLDYYGSLEALVDAFTTFANTVPFYGQVIACGDCATVREMLPRLTRRVVTYGLGEDVDLRATDLEFTGPSSRFRVHTRAGELGQVEIRSPGRHQVVNALAAVAAGLDCDVPFAAIADALGSFAGADRRFQIKGEANGILVVDDYGHHPTEIIATLAAARGGWPRRIIAVFQPHRFTRVRDLMLDFARAFDHAAIVVVTDIYAAGEQPIPGITAEAMAVALRDAGHPDVRLVPDLEQVPGTLEEIAREGDLVLTLGAGSVTRTGNIFLERLRQGAEV
;
A
#
# COMPACT_ATOMS: atom_id res chain seq x y z
N MET A 1 -8.41 -24.26 13.37
CA MET A 1 -7.04 -24.56 13.89
C MET A 1 -6.71 -23.61 15.03
N ARG A 2 -5.76 -23.94 15.90
CA ARG A 2 -5.34 -23.12 17.05
C ARG A 2 -3.83 -23.19 17.19
N PHE A 3 -3.18 -22.17 17.73
CA PHE A 3 -1.73 -22.13 17.96
C PHE A 3 -1.33 -23.04 19.15
N GLY A 4 -1.47 -24.34 18.97
CA GLY A 4 -1.18 -25.31 20.03
C GLY A 4 -1.89 -24.98 21.35
N ARG A 5 -1.11 -24.69 22.41
CA ARG A 5 -1.62 -24.33 23.75
C ARG A 5 -1.73 -22.81 23.97
N ALA A 6 -1.16 -21.98 23.09
CA ALA A 6 -1.23 -20.54 23.24
C ALA A 6 -2.68 -20.03 23.16
N ARG A 7 -3.05 -19.17 24.09
CA ARG A 7 -4.38 -18.55 24.21
C ARG A 7 -4.30 -17.06 24.38
N HIS A 8 -3.28 -16.56 25.03
CA HIS A 8 -3.08 -15.16 25.33
C HIS A 8 -1.90 -14.61 24.54
N LEU A 9 -2.18 -13.68 23.63
CA LEU A 9 -1.17 -13.01 22.81
C LEU A 9 -1.10 -11.54 23.21
N HIS A 10 0.11 -11.04 23.40
CA HIS A 10 0.36 -9.62 23.70
C HIS A 10 1.05 -8.95 22.52
N LEU A 11 0.50 -7.83 22.04
CA LEU A 11 1.00 -7.13 20.85
C LEU A 11 1.55 -5.76 21.26
N VAL A 12 2.85 -5.53 21.06
CA VAL A 12 3.53 -4.27 21.38
C VAL A 12 3.47 -3.33 20.17
N GLY A 13 2.96 -2.12 20.33
CA GLY A 13 2.62 -1.20 19.22
C GLY A 13 1.35 -1.62 18.49
N ILE A 14 0.33 -2.05 19.22
CA ILE A 14 -0.89 -2.68 18.71
C ILE A 14 -1.72 -1.77 17.80
N GLY A 15 -1.65 -0.45 17.96
CA GLY A 15 -2.36 0.56 17.15
C GLY A 15 -1.78 0.77 15.75
N GLY A 16 -0.59 0.25 15.48
CA GLY A 16 0.02 0.31 14.14
C GLY A 16 -0.83 -0.44 13.11
N SER A 17 -0.93 0.07 11.86
CA SER A 17 -1.84 -0.42 10.82
C SER A 17 -1.74 -1.94 10.57
N GLY A 18 -0.51 -2.48 10.50
CA GLY A 18 -0.31 -3.92 10.31
C GLY A 18 -0.51 -4.75 11.58
N MET A 19 -0.32 -4.19 12.77
CA MET A 19 -0.53 -4.86 14.05
C MET A 19 -2.00 -4.94 14.41
N SER A 20 -2.74 -3.84 14.24
CA SER A 20 -4.17 -3.77 14.56
C SER A 20 -4.98 -4.78 13.74
N GLY A 21 -4.65 -4.96 12.46
CA GLY A 21 -5.31 -5.96 11.62
C GLY A 21 -5.09 -7.40 12.12
N ILE A 22 -3.88 -7.74 12.53
CA ILE A 22 -3.59 -9.05 13.14
C ILE A 22 -4.34 -9.21 14.47
N ALA A 23 -4.34 -8.18 15.33
CA ALA A 23 -5.05 -8.18 16.60
C ALA A 23 -6.56 -8.41 16.41
N GLU A 24 -7.17 -7.73 15.43
CA GLU A 24 -8.59 -7.90 15.07
C GLU A 24 -8.90 -9.35 14.66
N VAL A 25 -8.09 -9.93 13.78
CA VAL A 25 -8.24 -11.34 13.38
C VAL A 25 -8.12 -12.28 14.57
N LEU A 26 -7.15 -12.07 15.46
CA LEU A 26 -6.95 -12.88 16.67
C LEU A 26 -8.13 -12.77 17.64
N LEU A 27 -8.66 -11.56 17.88
CA LEU A 27 -9.86 -11.35 18.71
C LEU A 27 -11.08 -12.09 18.14
N ASN A 28 -11.29 -11.98 16.83
CA ASN A 28 -12.38 -12.66 16.15
C ASN A 28 -12.22 -14.20 16.18
N LEU A 29 -10.98 -14.72 16.21
CA LEU A 29 -10.67 -16.13 16.43
C LEU A 29 -10.80 -16.56 17.89
N ARG A 30 -11.23 -15.66 18.80
CA ARG A 30 -11.46 -15.93 20.23
C ARG A 30 -10.15 -16.20 21.02
N TYR A 31 -9.05 -15.60 20.61
CA TYR A 31 -7.86 -15.50 21.45
C TYR A 31 -8.04 -14.37 22.49
N THR A 32 -7.40 -14.50 23.63
CA THR A 32 -7.19 -13.37 24.54
C THR A 32 -6.09 -12.50 23.94
N VAL A 33 -6.43 -11.25 23.63
CA VAL A 33 -5.48 -10.29 23.08
C VAL A 33 -5.32 -9.14 24.05
N THR A 34 -4.08 -8.93 24.46
CA THR A 34 -3.65 -7.71 25.15
C THR A 34 -2.63 -6.98 24.26
N GLY A 35 -2.40 -5.72 24.54
CA GLY A 35 -1.37 -4.99 23.81
C GLY A 35 -1.12 -3.61 24.41
N SER A 36 -0.13 -2.93 23.87
CA SER A 36 0.27 -1.58 24.29
C SER A 36 0.51 -0.69 23.09
N ASP A 37 0.27 0.60 23.23
CA ASP A 37 0.64 1.61 22.25
C ASP A 37 1.00 2.93 22.95
N MET A 38 1.80 3.77 22.29
CA MET A 38 2.17 5.09 22.81
C MET A 38 1.08 6.15 22.61
N ALA A 39 0.11 5.89 21.72
CA ALA A 39 -0.96 6.82 21.39
C ALA A 39 -2.33 6.14 21.40
N GLU A 40 -3.34 6.89 21.80
CA GLU A 40 -4.74 6.56 21.55
C GLU A 40 -5.09 6.80 20.08
N GLY A 41 -6.14 6.15 19.58
CA GLY A 41 -6.60 6.33 18.21
C GLY A 41 -7.69 5.36 17.81
N GLU A 42 -8.31 5.59 16.65
CA GLU A 42 -9.44 4.80 16.17
C GLU A 42 -9.18 3.28 16.14
N ALA A 43 -7.95 2.87 15.79
CA ALA A 43 -7.58 1.46 15.76
C ALA A 43 -7.59 0.84 17.17
N VAL A 44 -7.06 1.57 18.16
CA VAL A 44 -7.04 1.16 19.58
C VAL A 44 -8.47 1.06 20.11
N ASP A 45 -9.30 2.06 19.84
CA ASP A 45 -10.71 2.09 20.29
C ASP A 45 -11.52 0.95 19.64
N HIS A 46 -11.28 0.70 18.37
CA HIS A 46 -11.91 -0.42 17.67
C HIS A 46 -11.55 -1.77 18.30
N LEU A 47 -10.27 -2.01 18.57
CA LEU A 47 -9.81 -3.26 19.19
C LEU A 47 -10.36 -3.43 20.62
N ARG A 48 -10.48 -2.35 21.41
CA ARG A 48 -11.16 -2.38 22.71
C ARG A 48 -12.62 -2.77 22.56
N SER A 49 -13.32 -2.25 21.55
CA SER A 49 -14.73 -2.61 21.29
C SER A 49 -14.91 -4.09 20.95
N LEU A 50 -13.87 -4.72 20.39
CA LEU A 50 -13.83 -6.16 20.10
C LEU A 50 -13.43 -7.03 21.31
N GLY A 51 -13.13 -6.41 22.47
CA GLY A 51 -12.77 -7.09 23.71
C GLY A 51 -11.26 -7.21 23.96
N GLY A 52 -10.42 -6.49 23.22
CA GLY A 52 -8.99 -6.37 23.48
C GLY A 52 -8.69 -5.51 24.73
N THR A 53 -7.69 -5.90 25.50
CA THR A 53 -7.19 -5.10 26.62
C THR A 53 -5.94 -4.34 26.17
N ILE A 54 -6.04 -3.01 26.02
CA ILE A 54 -4.97 -2.19 25.46
C ILE A 54 -4.52 -1.13 26.45
N TYR A 55 -3.22 -1.15 26.73
CA TYR A 55 -2.54 -0.25 27.65
C TYR A 55 -1.96 0.96 26.90
N LEU A 56 -2.01 2.13 27.51
CA LEU A 56 -1.32 3.31 27.00
C LEU A 56 0.11 3.35 27.59
N GLY A 57 1.11 3.50 26.73
CA GLY A 57 2.53 3.40 27.09
C GLY A 57 3.00 1.95 27.25
N HIS A 58 4.30 1.80 27.51
CA HIS A 58 4.96 0.50 27.63
C HIS A 58 5.40 0.23 29.06
N ALA A 59 5.03 -0.91 29.64
CA ALA A 59 5.44 -1.33 30.97
C ALA A 59 5.65 -2.84 31.08
N ALA A 60 6.63 -3.26 31.88
CA ALA A 60 7.01 -4.66 32.05
C ALA A 60 5.82 -5.56 32.49
N ASP A 61 4.91 -5.04 33.29
CA ASP A 61 3.77 -5.83 33.80
C ASP A 61 2.71 -6.15 32.74
N HIS A 62 2.69 -5.45 31.61
CA HIS A 62 1.70 -5.67 30.54
C HIS A 62 1.78 -7.08 29.91
N VAL A 63 2.95 -7.72 29.94
CA VAL A 63 3.15 -9.07 29.38
C VAL A 63 2.75 -10.19 30.36
N ALA A 64 2.18 -9.85 31.53
CA ALA A 64 1.80 -10.84 32.51
C ALA A 64 0.74 -11.81 31.98
N GLY A 65 1.04 -13.11 32.03
CA GLY A 65 0.16 -14.16 31.54
C GLY A 65 0.09 -14.34 30.03
N ALA A 66 0.87 -13.58 29.25
CA ALA A 66 0.98 -13.80 27.81
C ALA A 66 1.75 -15.09 27.49
N ASP A 67 1.23 -15.86 26.52
CA ASP A 67 1.90 -17.03 25.99
C ASP A 67 2.92 -16.67 24.90
N VAL A 68 2.68 -15.54 24.20
CA VAL A 68 3.51 -15.02 23.11
C VAL A 68 3.45 -13.50 23.11
N VAL A 69 4.57 -12.84 22.87
CA VAL A 69 4.66 -11.39 22.63
C VAL A 69 4.98 -11.15 21.15
N VAL A 70 4.17 -10.34 20.49
CA VAL A 70 4.33 -9.97 19.07
C VAL A 70 4.83 -8.54 18.97
N ILE A 71 5.88 -8.31 18.18
CA ILE A 71 6.47 -6.98 17.99
C ILE A 71 6.54 -6.59 16.52
N SER A 72 6.45 -5.28 16.24
CA SER A 72 6.81 -4.74 14.93
C SER A 72 8.28 -4.32 14.91
N THR A 73 8.82 -4.06 13.72
CA THR A 73 10.20 -3.56 13.54
C THR A 73 10.43 -2.18 14.15
N ALA A 74 9.37 -1.41 14.41
CA ALA A 74 9.44 -0.13 15.11
C ALA A 74 9.73 -0.26 16.62
N ILE A 75 9.56 -1.45 17.19
CA ILE A 75 9.76 -1.67 18.63
C ILE A 75 11.23 -1.95 18.88
N ARG A 76 11.82 -1.10 19.74
CA ARG A 76 13.24 -1.18 20.08
C ARG A 76 13.55 -2.38 21.02
N PRO A 77 14.74 -2.94 20.96
CA PRO A 77 15.16 -4.06 21.82
C PRO A 77 15.16 -3.71 23.32
N ASP A 78 15.27 -2.43 23.67
CA ASP A 78 15.25 -1.89 25.04
C ASP A 78 13.82 -1.61 25.57
N ASN A 79 12.78 -1.95 24.81
CA ASN A 79 11.39 -1.83 25.28
C ASN A 79 11.16 -2.70 26.53
N PRO A 80 10.55 -2.15 27.62
CA PRO A 80 10.39 -2.86 28.89
C PRO A 80 9.58 -4.15 28.78
N GLU A 81 8.60 -4.21 27.87
CA GLU A 81 7.78 -5.40 27.62
C GLU A 81 8.60 -6.50 26.94
N VAL A 82 9.46 -6.13 26.00
CA VAL A 82 10.36 -7.07 25.31
C VAL A 82 11.40 -7.65 26.29
N ILE A 83 11.98 -6.80 27.13
CA ILE A 83 12.93 -7.22 28.16
C ILE A 83 12.28 -8.19 29.14
N GLU A 84 11.10 -7.85 29.63
CA GLU A 84 10.38 -8.65 30.63
C GLU A 84 9.90 -9.99 30.03
N ALA A 85 9.40 -9.99 28.80
CA ALA A 85 8.99 -11.20 28.10
C ALA A 85 10.18 -12.19 28.01
N ARG A 86 11.34 -11.69 27.58
CA ARG A 86 12.58 -12.52 27.50
C ARG A 86 13.00 -13.03 28.88
N ARG A 87 12.92 -12.18 29.92
CA ARG A 87 13.25 -12.57 31.30
C ARG A 87 12.33 -13.69 31.82
N ARG A 88 11.05 -13.69 31.42
CA ARG A 88 10.06 -14.72 31.79
C ARG A 88 10.12 -15.96 30.87
N GLY A 89 10.95 -15.96 29.84
CA GLY A 89 10.99 -17.05 28.84
C GLY A 89 9.76 -17.08 27.92
N ILE A 90 9.02 -15.96 27.80
CA ILE A 90 7.90 -15.84 26.86
C ILE A 90 8.48 -15.62 25.46
N PRO A 91 8.08 -16.40 24.45
CA PRO A 91 8.51 -16.17 23.07
C PRO A 91 8.17 -14.75 22.59
N VAL A 92 9.16 -14.08 22.00
CA VAL A 92 8.99 -12.76 21.35
C VAL A 92 9.18 -12.98 19.86
N ILE A 93 8.12 -12.78 19.09
CA ILE A 93 8.11 -13.04 17.64
C ILE A 93 7.83 -11.76 16.86
N PRO A 94 8.35 -11.61 15.64
CA PRO A 94 8.01 -10.50 14.78
C PRO A 94 6.56 -10.60 14.26
N ARG A 95 5.97 -9.46 13.93
CA ARG A 95 4.63 -9.34 13.33
C ARG A 95 4.44 -10.27 12.12
N ALA A 96 5.45 -10.34 11.24
CA ALA A 96 5.36 -11.15 10.03
C ALA A 96 5.32 -12.66 10.32
N GLU A 97 5.97 -13.12 11.39
CA GLU A 97 5.87 -14.51 11.82
C GLU A 97 4.43 -14.82 12.27
N MET A 98 3.82 -13.94 13.08
CA MET A 98 2.42 -14.10 13.48
C MET A 98 1.47 -14.11 12.26
N LEU A 99 1.71 -13.22 11.29
CA LEU A 99 0.94 -13.19 10.04
C LEU A 99 1.11 -14.49 9.23
N GLY A 100 2.33 -15.03 9.19
CA GLY A 100 2.63 -16.32 8.57
C GLY A 100 1.92 -17.47 9.25
N GLU A 101 1.83 -17.47 10.59
CA GLU A 101 1.07 -18.47 11.34
C GLU A 101 -0.44 -18.37 11.11
N LEU A 102 -0.99 -17.15 10.98
CA LEU A 102 -2.39 -16.96 10.57
C LEU A 102 -2.62 -17.48 9.15
N MET A 103 -1.68 -17.22 8.22
CA MET A 103 -1.75 -17.70 6.84
C MET A 103 -1.72 -19.24 6.76
N ARG A 104 -0.98 -19.93 7.63
CA ARG A 104 -0.98 -21.40 7.69
C ARG A 104 -2.33 -22.01 8.03
N MET A 105 -3.23 -21.24 8.63
CA MET A 105 -4.60 -21.70 8.94
C MET A 105 -5.53 -21.64 7.73
N LYS A 106 -5.11 -20.99 6.65
CA LYS A 106 -5.89 -20.67 5.47
C LYS A 106 -5.08 -20.94 4.18
N SER A 107 -5.73 -20.90 3.06
CA SER A 107 -5.08 -20.86 1.73
C SER A 107 -4.63 -19.42 1.44
N GLY A 108 -3.35 -19.12 1.65
CA GLY A 108 -2.83 -17.75 1.59
C GLY A 108 -2.67 -17.23 0.17
N ILE A 109 -3.05 -15.98 -0.06
CA ILE A 109 -2.73 -15.15 -1.21
C ILE A 109 -1.92 -13.97 -0.68
N ALA A 110 -0.66 -13.85 -1.10
CA ALA A 110 0.22 -12.77 -0.65
C ALA A 110 0.66 -11.91 -1.82
N VAL A 111 0.49 -10.60 -1.67
CA VAL A 111 0.84 -9.61 -2.70
C VAL A 111 2.12 -8.91 -2.31
N ALA A 112 3.19 -9.20 -3.03
CA ALA A 112 4.51 -8.61 -2.91
C ALA A 112 4.82 -7.68 -4.09
N GLY A 113 5.83 -6.84 -3.92
CA GLY A 113 6.31 -5.91 -4.95
C GLY A 113 6.52 -4.52 -4.38
N THR A 114 7.37 -3.74 -4.99
CA THR A 114 7.72 -2.41 -4.50
C THR A 114 6.50 -1.49 -4.48
N HIS A 115 5.72 -1.46 -5.58
CA HIS A 115 4.55 -0.60 -5.76
C HIS A 115 3.28 -1.39 -6.03
N GLY A 116 2.12 -0.82 -5.68
CA GLY A 116 0.81 -1.39 -6.01
C GLY A 116 0.29 -2.46 -5.05
N LYS A 117 1.06 -2.90 -4.05
CA LYS A 117 0.65 -3.94 -3.08
C LYS A 117 -0.76 -3.73 -2.54
N THR A 118 -1.01 -2.57 -1.92
CA THR A 118 -2.30 -2.25 -1.31
C THR A 118 -3.45 -2.27 -2.32
N SER A 119 -3.25 -1.68 -3.51
CA SER A 119 -4.28 -1.67 -4.56
C SER A 119 -4.62 -3.08 -5.04
N VAL A 120 -3.60 -3.91 -5.33
CA VAL A 120 -3.80 -5.30 -5.77
C VAL A 120 -4.45 -6.13 -4.67
N THR A 121 -3.95 -6.04 -3.42
CA THR A 121 -4.54 -6.76 -2.27
C THR A 121 -6.01 -6.39 -2.08
N SER A 122 -6.33 -5.10 -2.20
CA SER A 122 -7.70 -4.60 -2.09
C SER A 122 -8.62 -5.11 -3.21
N MET A 123 -8.13 -5.09 -4.46
CA MET A 123 -8.87 -5.61 -5.62
C MET A 123 -9.10 -7.12 -5.52
N VAL A 124 -8.07 -7.90 -5.16
CA VAL A 124 -8.18 -9.35 -4.93
C VAL A 124 -9.18 -9.64 -3.80
N ALA A 125 -9.05 -8.95 -2.68
CA ALA A 125 -9.96 -9.12 -1.55
C ALA A 125 -11.41 -8.85 -1.92
N GLN A 126 -11.68 -7.79 -2.70
CA GLN A 126 -13.00 -7.44 -3.18
C GLN A 126 -13.56 -8.48 -4.14
N VAL A 127 -12.78 -8.92 -5.13
CA VAL A 127 -13.17 -9.95 -6.09
C VAL A 127 -13.61 -11.23 -5.36
N LEU A 128 -12.78 -11.72 -4.45
CA LEU A 128 -13.08 -12.94 -3.70
C LEU A 128 -14.25 -12.78 -2.74
N HIS A 129 -14.39 -11.60 -2.12
CA HIS A 129 -15.50 -11.30 -1.22
C HIS A 129 -16.84 -11.28 -1.95
N LEU A 130 -16.92 -10.56 -3.08
CA LEU A 130 -18.16 -10.44 -3.87
C LEU A 130 -18.49 -11.75 -4.61
N ALA A 131 -17.48 -12.58 -4.90
CA ALA A 131 -17.69 -13.95 -5.39
C ALA A 131 -18.22 -14.92 -4.31
N GLY A 132 -18.44 -14.46 -3.07
CA GLY A 132 -18.98 -15.28 -1.98
C GLY A 132 -17.96 -16.19 -1.29
N LEU A 133 -16.64 -16.03 -1.59
CA LEU A 133 -15.58 -16.84 -0.98
C LEU A 133 -15.20 -16.37 0.43
N ASP A 134 -15.72 -15.23 0.88
CA ASP A 134 -15.56 -14.63 2.22
C ASP A 134 -14.13 -14.80 2.82
N PRO A 135 -13.09 -14.23 2.18
CA PRO A 135 -11.71 -14.39 2.61
C PRO A 135 -11.43 -13.68 3.93
N THR A 136 -10.46 -14.20 4.70
CA THR A 136 -9.77 -13.41 5.73
C THR A 136 -8.86 -12.40 5.04
N ILE A 137 -8.88 -11.15 5.47
CA ILE A 137 -8.19 -10.05 4.83
C ILE A 137 -7.32 -9.34 5.88
N VAL A 138 -6.05 -9.06 5.55
CA VAL A 138 -5.14 -8.23 6.35
C VAL A 138 -4.37 -7.31 5.38
N ILE A 139 -4.63 -6.00 5.45
CA ILE A 139 -4.07 -4.99 4.53
C ILE A 139 -3.39 -3.89 5.34
N GLY A 140 -2.34 -3.29 4.78
CA GLY A 140 -1.66 -2.14 5.39
C GLY A 140 -2.46 -0.82 5.38
N GLY A 141 -3.58 -0.76 4.64
CA GLY A 141 -4.49 0.38 4.55
C GLY A 141 -5.93 -0.01 4.87
N ARG A 142 -6.86 0.97 4.84
CA ARG A 142 -8.30 0.67 4.97
C ARG A 142 -8.88 0.25 3.62
N LEU A 143 -9.69 -0.78 3.62
CA LEU A 143 -10.50 -1.17 2.47
C LEU A 143 -11.87 -0.50 2.58
N GLY A 144 -12.21 0.37 1.61
CA GLY A 144 -13.45 1.15 1.64
C GLY A 144 -14.71 0.30 1.84
N ILE A 145 -14.75 -0.90 1.24
CA ILE A 145 -15.89 -1.83 1.35
C ILE A 145 -16.02 -2.47 2.75
N LEU A 146 -14.95 -2.50 3.55
CA LEU A 146 -14.94 -3.12 4.88
C LEU A 146 -14.90 -2.10 6.01
N GLY A 147 -14.52 -0.85 5.74
CA GLY A 147 -14.33 0.19 6.76
C GLY A 147 -13.17 -0.07 7.73
N SER A 148 -12.43 -1.18 7.56
CA SER A 148 -11.31 -1.59 8.42
C SER A 148 -10.12 -2.07 7.59
N SER A 149 -8.96 -2.24 8.24
CA SER A 149 -7.73 -2.81 7.64
C SER A 149 -7.67 -4.34 7.70
N ALA A 150 -8.61 -4.97 8.40
CA ALA A 150 -8.68 -6.42 8.50
C ALA A 150 -10.13 -6.91 8.60
N LYS A 151 -10.31 -8.17 8.23
CA LYS A 151 -11.57 -8.90 8.38
C LYS A 151 -11.28 -10.38 8.56
N LEU A 152 -11.86 -11.02 9.56
CA LEU A 152 -11.91 -12.47 9.63
C LEU A 152 -13.05 -12.99 8.74
N GLY A 153 -12.70 -13.62 7.62
CA GLY A 153 -13.66 -14.33 6.76
C GLY A 153 -13.90 -15.75 7.21
N ARG A 154 -15.07 -16.29 6.83
CA ARG A 154 -15.45 -17.69 7.11
C ARG A 154 -14.88 -18.66 6.07
N GLY A 155 -14.48 -18.16 4.89
CA GLY A 155 -13.90 -18.96 3.83
C GLY A 155 -12.48 -19.45 4.15
N ASP A 156 -11.96 -20.31 3.29
CA ASP A 156 -10.64 -20.93 3.46
C ASP A 156 -9.49 -20.07 2.92
N LEU A 157 -9.80 -18.93 2.33
CA LEU A 157 -8.80 -18.01 1.76
C LEU A 157 -8.35 -16.95 2.76
N MET A 158 -7.10 -16.52 2.63
CA MET A 158 -6.55 -15.35 3.30
C MET A 158 -5.79 -14.50 2.31
N VAL A 159 -6.11 -13.22 2.24
CA VAL A 159 -5.44 -12.23 1.37
C VAL A 159 -4.66 -11.25 2.24
N THR A 160 -3.39 -11.04 1.93
CA THR A 160 -2.55 -10.08 2.66
C THR A 160 -1.48 -9.45 1.79
N GLU A 161 -0.98 -8.30 2.23
CA GLU A 161 0.25 -7.72 1.70
C GLU A 161 1.48 -8.47 2.23
N ALA A 162 2.49 -8.60 1.40
CA ALA A 162 3.80 -9.15 1.71
C ALA A 162 4.83 -8.01 1.63
N ASP A 163 5.17 -7.42 2.78
CA ASP A 163 6.05 -6.27 2.88
C ASP A 163 7.51 -6.70 2.82
N GLU A 164 8.20 -6.26 1.78
CA GLU A 164 9.61 -6.56 1.53
C GLU A 164 10.58 -5.67 2.31
N SER A 165 10.13 -4.57 2.89
CA SER A 165 10.97 -3.49 3.42
C SER A 165 12.04 -3.92 4.44
N ASP A 166 11.79 -5.00 5.17
CA ASP A 166 12.65 -5.57 6.21
C ASP A 166 12.92 -7.08 6.01
N GLY A 167 12.63 -7.60 4.82
CA GLY A 167 12.79 -9.03 4.49
C GLY A 167 11.78 -9.95 5.18
N SER A 168 10.88 -9.41 6.00
CA SER A 168 9.93 -10.20 6.78
C SER A 168 8.90 -10.95 5.94
N PHE A 169 8.63 -10.50 4.71
CA PHE A 169 7.76 -11.20 3.77
C PHE A 169 8.22 -12.64 3.46
N LEU A 170 9.51 -12.95 3.66
CA LEU A 170 10.05 -14.29 3.51
C LEU A 170 9.52 -15.29 4.57
N MET A 171 8.86 -14.82 5.62
CA MET A 171 8.19 -15.67 6.60
C MET A 171 6.84 -16.18 6.12
N LEU A 172 6.26 -15.54 5.11
CA LEU A 172 4.97 -15.94 4.52
C LEU A 172 5.13 -17.18 3.63
N ARG A 173 4.10 -18.00 3.60
CA ARG A 173 4.04 -19.23 2.78
C ARG A 173 2.72 -19.28 2.02
N PRO A 174 2.53 -18.38 1.03
CA PRO A 174 1.27 -18.30 0.30
C PRO A 174 1.11 -19.48 -0.67
N LYS A 175 -0.15 -19.87 -0.94
CA LYS A 175 -0.50 -20.74 -2.06
C LYS A 175 -0.43 -19.98 -3.39
N ILE A 176 -0.82 -18.69 -3.37
CA ILE A 176 -0.71 -17.78 -4.52
C ILE A 176 0.20 -16.62 -4.12
N GLY A 177 1.34 -16.49 -4.78
CA GLY A 177 2.25 -15.36 -4.62
C GLY A 177 2.10 -14.39 -5.79
N ILE A 178 1.71 -13.15 -5.53
CA ILE A 178 1.58 -12.10 -6.55
C ILE A 178 2.80 -11.19 -6.47
N ILE A 179 3.46 -10.91 -7.59
CA ILE A 179 4.59 -9.98 -7.69
C ILE A 179 4.22 -8.88 -8.68
N THR A 180 4.05 -7.66 -8.16
CA THR A 180 3.60 -6.51 -8.96
C THR A 180 4.74 -5.88 -9.75
N ASN A 181 5.85 -5.61 -9.10
CA ASN A 181 7.07 -5.04 -9.67
C ASN A 181 8.22 -5.13 -8.67
N ILE A 182 9.44 -4.92 -9.13
CA ILE A 182 10.65 -4.79 -8.29
C ILE A 182 11.38 -3.54 -8.77
N ASP A 183 11.49 -2.54 -7.90
CA ASP A 183 12.13 -1.25 -8.15
C ASP A 183 13.22 -0.97 -7.11
N ARG A 184 14.02 0.07 -7.31
CA ARG A 184 15.13 0.47 -6.42
C ARG A 184 14.60 1.11 -5.14
N GLU A 185 14.15 0.29 -4.22
CA GLU A 185 13.63 0.68 -2.90
C GLU A 185 14.24 -0.23 -1.83
N HIS A 186 14.31 0.24 -0.59
CA HIS A 186 14.83 -0.52 0.55
C HIS A 186 16.28 -1.02 0.39
N LEU A 187 17.10 -0.29 -0.39
CA LEU A 187 18.51 -0.65 -0.60
C LEU A 187 19.36 -0.44 0.66
N ASP A 188 18.88 0.35 1.60
CA ASP A 188 19.43 0.45 2.96
C ASP A 188 19.41 -0.89 3.72
N TYR A 189 18.39 -1.72 3.48
CA TYR A 189 18.24 -3.05 4.03
C TYR A 189 18.97 -4.12 3.19
N TYR A 190 18.73 -4.13 1.87
CA TYR A 190 19.23 -5.19 0.98
C TYR A 190 20.67 -4.95 0.48
N GLY A 191 21.15 -3.72 0.50
CA GLY A 191 22.47 -3.35 0.01
C GLY A 191 22.56 -3.23 -1.51
N SER A 192 21.78 -3.99 -2.28
CA SER A 192 21.77 -3.92 -3.75
C SER A 192 20.41 -4.35 -4.33
N LEU A 193 20.13 -3.95 -5.59
CA LEU A 193 18.96 -4.41 -6.33
C LEU A 193 19.00 -5.92 -6.56
N GLU A 194 20.18 -6.48 -6.78
CA GLU A 194 20.35 -7.91 -6.99
C GLU A 194 19.95 -8.72 -5.74
N ALA A 195 20.36 -8.29 -4.54
CA ALA A 195 19.94 -8.91 -3.29
C ALA A 195 18.42 -8.80 -3.05
N LEU A 196 17.80 -7.68 -3.46
CA LEU A 196 16.34 -7.52 -3.44
C LEU A 196 15.67 -8.53 -4.38
N VAL A 197 16.16 -8.68 -5.62
CA VAL A 197 15.66 -9.68 -6.59
C VAL A 197 15.83 -11.11 -6.06
N ASP A 198 16.93 -11.40 -5.36
CA ASP A 198 17.16 -12.70 -4.71
C ASP A 198 16.11 -12.98 -3.62
N ALA A 199 15.76 -11.97 -2.84
CA ALA A 199 14.69 -12.09 -1.84
C ALA A 199 13.33 -12.35 -2.48
N PHE A 200 12.96 -11.62 -3.55
CA PHE A 200 11.72 -11.88 -4.29
C PHE A 200 11.72 -13.27 -4.95
N THR A 201 12.85 -13.71 -5.50
CA THR A 201 13.00 -15.07 -6.04
C THR A 201 12.77 -16.12 -4.95
N THR A 202 13.33 -15.90 -3.78
CA THR A 202 13.15 -16.77 -2.61
C THR A 202 11.68 -16.80 -2.20
N PHE A 203 11.03 -15.64 -2.06
CA PHE A 203 9.60 -15.54 -1.75
C PHE A 203 8.75 -16.31 -2.77
N ALA A 204 8.93 -16.07 -4.07
CA ALA A 204 8.19 -16.76 -5.13
C ALA A 204 8.35 -18.30 -5.05
N ASN A 205 9.57 -18.77 -4.75
CA ASN A 205 9.85 -20.20 -4.62
C ASN A 205 9.34 -20.82 -3.30
N THR A 206 8.82 -20.03 -2.33
CA THR A 206 8.10 -20.56 -1.17
C THR A 206 6.71 -21.06 -1.50
N VAL A 207 6.12 -20.62 -2.62
CA VAL A 207 4.83 -21.11 -3.12
C VAL A 207 4.92 -22.62 -3.32
N PRO A 208 3.94 -23.42 -2.84
CA PRO A 208 4.00 -24.87 -2.96
C PRO A 208 3.88 -25.32 -4.44
N PHE A 209 4.28 -26.55 -4.74
CA PHE A 209 4.25 -27.09 -6.11
C PHE A 209 2.86 -27.10 -6.75
N TYR A 210 1.79 -27.10 -5.96
CA TYR A 210 0.39 -27.03 -6.38
C TYR A 210 -0.18 -25.61 -6.37
N GLY A 211 0.63 -24.62 -6.00
CA GLY A 211 0.27 -23.22 -6.00
C GLY A 211 0.71 -22.49 -7.27
N GLN A 212 0.59 -21.18 -7.28
CA GLN A 212 0.88 -20.35 -8.43
C GLN A 212 1.57 -19.05 -8.06
N VAL A 213 2.55 -18.64 -8.88
CA VAL A 213 3.12 -17.29 -8.88
C VAL A 213 2.45 -16.49 -9.99
N ILE A 214 1.91 -15.33 -9.66
CA ILE A 214 1.33 -14.36 -10.60
C ILE A 214 2.30 -13.19 -10.69
N ALA A 215 2.94 -12.96 -11.84
CA ALA A 215 4.06 -12.05 -11.97
C ALA A 215 3.82 -11.01 -13.09
N CYS A 216 4.10 -9.73 -12.80
CA CYS A 216 3.98 -8.66 -13.79
C CYS A 216 5.06 -8.77 -14.87
N GLY A 217 4.63 -9.10 -16.09
CA GLY A 217 5.51 -9.20 -17.25
C GLY A 217 5.95 -7.85 -17.83
N ASP A 218 5.33 -6.75 -17.45
CA ASP A 218 5.74 -5.41 -17.90
C ASP A 218 6.98 -4.89 -17.16
N CYS A 219 7.25 -5.40 -15.96
CA CYS A 219 8.44 -5.03 -15.18
C CYS A 219 9.66 -5.81 -15.65
N ALA A 220 10.69 -5.11 -16.14
CA ALA A 220 11.92 -5.73 -16.65
C ALA A 220 12.62 -6.58 -15.56
N THR A 221 12.75 -6.05 -14.36
CA THR A 221 13.38 -6.75 -13.22
C THR A 221 12.64 -8.03 -12.86
N VAL A 222 11.30 -8.02 -12.92
CA VAL A 222 10.48 -9.23 -12.71
C VAL A 222 10.72 -10.23 -13.83
N ARG A 223 10.76 -9.80 -15.11
CA ARG A 223 11.06 -10.70 -16.24
C ARG A 223 12.41 -11.40 -16.10
N GLU A 224 13.44 -10.66 -15.66
CA GLU A 224 14.79 -11.21 -15.43
C GLU A 224 14.80 -12.25 -14.29
N MET A 225 13.89 -12.14 -13.34
CA MET A 225 13.73 -13.09 -12.25
C MET A 225 13.04 -14.39 -12.68
N LEU A 226 12.09 -14.34 -13.67
CA LEU A 226 11.24 -15.48 -14.04
C LEU A 226 11.99 -16.81 -14.33
N PRO A 227 13.14 -16.82 -15.05
CA PRO A 227 13.88 -18.07 -15.31
C PRO A 227 14.42 -18.75 -14.04
N ARG A 228 14.49 -18.04 -12.92
CA ARG A 228 14.97 -18.55 -11.63
C ARG A 228 13.87 -19.20 -10.78
N LEU A 229 12.60 -19.11 -11.25
CA LEU A 229 11.46 -19.67 -10.55
C LEU A 229 11.27 -21.14 -10.90
N THR A 230 11.03 -21.94 -9.86
CA THR A 230 10.78 -23.39 -9.99
C THR A 230 9.31 -23.74 -9.74
N ARG A 231 8.44 -22.75 -9.83
CA ARG A 231 7.00 -22.84 -9.57
C ARG A 231 6.21 -22.53 -10.83
N ARG A 232 4.94 -22.91 -10.86
CA ARG A 232 4.03 -22.51 -11.92
C ARG A 232 3.90 -20.98 -11.90
N VAL A 233 4.14 -20.35 -13.05
CA VAL A 233 4.05 -18.90 -13.21
C VAL A 233 2.94 -18.58 -14.21
N VAL A 234 2.15 -17.56 -13.89
CA VAL A 234 1.27 -16.86 -14.83
C VAL A 234 1.72 -15.41 -14.89
N THR A 235 2.07 -14.96 -16.08
CA THR A 235 2.47 -13.57 -16.31
C THR A 235 1.29 -12.71 -16.72
N TYR A 236 1.29 -11.44 -16.31
CA TYR A 236 0.25 -10.49 -16.68
C TYR A 236 0.86 -9.13 -17.04
N GLY A 237 0.16 -8.36 -17.86
CA GLY A 237 0.62 -7.03 -18.27
C GLY A 237 -0.08 -6.49 -19.51
N LEU A 238 0.52 -5.45 -20.10
CA LEU A 238 0.08 -4.80 -21.33
C LEU A 238 0.91 -5.29 -22.55
N GLY A 239 2.07 -5.89 -22.29
CA GLY A 239 2.96 -6.44 -23.32
C GLY A 239 2.35 -7.65 -24.04
N GLU A 240 2.97 -8.07 -25.17
CA GLU A 240 2.48 -9.19 -25.97
C GLU A 240 2.87 -10.55 -25.40
N ASP A 241 4.00 -10.61 -24.71
CA ASP A 241 4.59 -11.86 -24.22
C ASP A 241 4.15 -12.23 -22.81
N VAL A 242 2.84 -12.02 -22.47
CA VAL A 242 2.27 -12.37 -21.19
C VAL A 242 1.09 -13.33 -21.34
N ASP A 243 0.76 -14.06 -20.28
CA ASP A 243 -0.34 -15.02 -20.29
C ASP A 243 -1.71 -14.35 -20.17
N LEU A 244 -1.78 -13.21 -19.43
CA LEU A 244 -2.98 -12.41 -19.25
C LEU A 244 -2.68 -10.96 -19.66
N ARG A 245 -3.35 -10.47 -20.69
CA ARG A 245 -3.06 -9.16 -21.30
C ARG A 245 -4.26 -8.24 -21.26
N ALA A 246 -4.04 -6.93 -21.02
CA ALA A 246 -5.03 -5.90 -21.30
C ALA A 246 -4.73 -5.15 -22.60
N THR A 247 -5.79 -4.91 -23.39
CA THR A 247 -5.77 -4.10 -24.61
C THR A 247 -6.90 -3.09 -24.61
N ASP A 248 -6.95 -2.23 -25.62
CA ASP A 248 -8.02 -1.25 -25.84
C ASP A 248 -8.28 -0.39 -24.59
N LEU A 249 -7.18 0.19 -24.05
CA LEU A 249 -7.22 0.98 -22.85
C LEU A 249 -7.87 2.35 -23.11
N GLU A 250 -8.96 2.64 -22.43
CA GLU A 250 -9.65 3.93 -22.43
C GLU A 250 -9.64 4.54 -21.03
N PHE A 251 -9.27 5.83 -20.94
CA PHE A 251 -9.25 6.58 -19.67
C PHE A 251 -10.21 7.75 -19.77
N THR A 252 -11.20 7.82 -18.87
CA THR A 252 -12.19 8.89 -18.84
C THR A 252 -12.51 9.27 -17.40
N GLY A 253 -12.04 10.45 -16.98
CA GLY A 253 -12.17 10.88 -15.60
C GLY A 253 -11.61 9.83 -14.64
N PRO A 254 -12.38 9.41 -13.63
CA PRO A 254 -11.92 8.44 -12.63
C PRO A 254 -11.91 6.98 -13.13
N SER A 255 -12.37 6.71 -14.36
CA SER A 255 -12.56 5.35 -14.87
C SER A 255 -11.47 4.95 -15.86
N SER A 256 -11.08 3.67 -15.79
CA SER A 256 -10.26 3.00 -16.80
C SER A 256 -11.03 1.79 -17.34
N ARG A 257 -11.17 1.69 -18.66
CA ARG A 257 -11.82 0.57 -19.37
C ARG A 257 -10.81 -0.14 -20.24
N PHE A 258 -10.87 -1.47 -20.30
CA PHE A 258 -9.94 -2.29 -21.09
C PHE A 258 -10.52 -3.67 -21.40
N ARG A 259 -9.96 -4.35 -22.41
CA ARG A 259 -10.28 -5.76 -22.73
C ARG A 259 -9.21 -6.67 -22.15
N VAL A 260 -9.64 -7.83 -21.70
CA VAL A 260 -8.75 -8.84 -21.09
C VAL A 260 -8.66 -10.04 -22.02
N HIS A 261 -7.43 -10.47 -22.32
CA HIS A 261 -7.13 -11.61 -23.14
C HIS A 261 -6.23 -12.60 -22.39
N THR A 262 -6.46 -13.88 -22.64
CA THR A 262 -5.51 -14.95 -22.32
C THR A 262 -4.89 -15.45 -23.62
N ARG A 263 -3.92 -16.38 -23.54
CA ARG A 263 -3.39 -17.07 -24.73
C ARG A 263 -4.45 -17.86 -25.51
N ALA A 264 -5.57 -18.22 -24.85
CA ALA A 264 -6.68 -18.96 -25.48
C ALA A 264 -7.69 -18.03 -26.18
N GLY A 265 -7.65 -16.74 -25.93
CA GLY A 265 -8.54 -15.75 -26.52
C GLY A 265 -9.02 -14.68 -25.55
N GLU A 266 -9.94 -13.85 -26.01
CA GLU A 266 -10.55 -12.77 -25.24
C GLU A 266 -11.48 -13.35 -24.14
N LEU A 267 -11.37 -12.81 -22.92
CA LEU A 267 -12.28 -13.10 -21.81
C LEU A 267 -13.45 -12.11 -21.75
N GLY A 268 -13.20 -10.85 -22.12
CA GLY A 268 -14.17 -9.77 -22.11
C GLY A 268 -13.62 -8.43 -21.65
N GLN A 269 -14.54 -7.50 -21.33
CA GLN A 269 -14.22 -6.15 -20.92
C GLN A 269 -14.28 -5.99 -19.41
N VAL A 270 -13.39 -5.17 -18.87
CA VAL A 270 -13.37 -4.72 -17.46
C VAL A 270 -13.39 -3.20 -17.43
N GLU A 271 -14.15 -2.62 -16.52
CA GLU A 271 -14.10 -1.22 -16.16
C GLU A 271 -13.78 -1.11 -14.68
N ILE A 272 -12.84 -0.22 -14.30
CA ILE A 272 -12.49 0.08 -12.92
C ILE A 272 -12.63 1.56 -12.63
N ARG A 273 -13.06 1.92 -11.42
CA ARG A 273 -13.13 3.32 -10.97
C ARG A 273 -11.80 3.77 -10.35
N SER A 274 -10.73 3.58 -11.10
CA SER A 274 -9.38 3.96 -10.70
C SER A 274 -8.60 4.31 -11.95
N PRO A 275 -8.09 5.55 -12.09
CA PRO A 275 -7.50 6.01 -13.34
C PRO A 275 -6.06 5.55 -13.51
N GLY A 276 -5.64 5.36 -14.76
CA GLY A 276 -4.26 5.19 -15.16
C GLY A 276 -3.83 3.75 -15.47
N ARG A 277 -2.83 3.66 -16.33
CA ARG A 277 -2.28 2.37 -16.83
C ARG A 277 -1.84 1.44 -15.70
N HIS A 278 -1.22 1.99 -14.65
CA HIS A 278 -0.77 1.21 -13.49
C HIS A 278 -1.93 0.53 -12.75
N GLN A 279 -3.12 1.17 -12.71
CA GLN A 279 -4.30 0.56 -12.08
C GLN A 279 -4.91 -0.53 -12.96
N VAL A 280 -4.81 -0.42 -14.29
CA VAL A 280 -5.17 -1.51 -15.21
C VAL A 280 -4.27 -2.72 -14.97
N VAL A 281 -2.96 -2.50 -14.85
CA VAL A 281 -2.00 -3.59 -14.54
C VAL A 281 -2.29 -4.21 -13.17
N ASN A 282 -2.60 -3.40 -12.14
CA ASN A 282 -3.01 -3.90 -10.83
C ASN A 282 -4.30 -4.75 -10.91
N ALA A 283 -5.27 -4.33 -11.72
CA ALA A 283 -6.52 -5.07 -11.92
C ALA A 283 -6.29 -6.41 -12.62
N LEU A 284 -5.34 -6.51 -13.57
CA LEU A 284 -4.97 -7.78 -14.19
C LEU A 284 -4.43 -8.79 -13.17
N ALA A 285 -3.66 -8.36 -12.18
CA ALA A 285 -3.21 -9.23 -11.10
C ALA A 285 -4.40 -9.80 -10.30
N ALA A 286 -5.42 -8.97 -10.05
CA ALA A 286 -6.64 -9.42 -9.39
C ALA A 286 -7.49 -10.35 -10.27
N VAL A 287 -7.54 -10.10 -11.59
CA VAL A 287 -8.18 -11.02 -12.55
C VAL A 287 -7.47 -12.38 -12.50
N ALA A 288 -6.13 -12.41 -12.58
CA ALA A 288 -5.36 -13.65 -12.54
C ALA A 288 -5.60 -14.44 -11.24
N ALA A 289 -5.62 -13.75 -10.09
CA ALA A 289 -5.89 -14.38 -8.80
C ALA A 289 -7.33 -14.89 -8.68
N GLY A 290 -8.30 -14.14 -9.19
CA GLY A 290 -9.70 -14.56 -9.22
C GLY A 290 -9.92 -15.82 -10.08
N LEU A 291 -9.29 -15.86 -11.25
CA LEU A 291 -9.35 -17.03 -12.14
C LEU A 291 -8.70 -18.27 -11.51
N ASP A 292 -7.56 -18.12 -10.78
CA ASP A 292 -6.92 -19.24 -10.06
C ASP A 292 -7.75 -19.74 -8.85
N CYS A 293 -8.68 -18.91 -8.38
CA CYS A 293 -9.67 -19.26 -7.35
C CYS A 293 -11.01 -19.73 -7.95
N ASP A 294 -11.04 -20.09 -9.23
CA ASP A 294 -12.24 -20.57 -9.97
C ASP A 294 -13.41 -19.56 -9.98
N VAL A 295 -13.14 -18.25 -9.82
CA VAL A 295 -14.17 -17.22 -9.95
C VAL A 295 -14.45 -16.96 -11.44
N PRO A 296 -15.72 -17.02 -11.89
CA PRO A 296 -16.06 -16.71 -13.27
C PRO A 296 -15.65 -15.28 -13.66
N PHE A 297 -15.11 -15.11 -14.88
CA PHE A 297 -14.61 -13.79 -15.35
C PHE A 297 -15.65 -12.68 -15.21
N ALA A 298 -16.92 -12.95 -15.52
CA ALA A 298 -17.99 -11.96 -15.40
C ALA A 298 -18.12 -11.45 -13.95
N ALA A 299 -18.05 -12.34 -12.94
CA ALA A 299 -18.10 -11.95 -11.53
C ALA A 299 -16.84 -11.15 -11.12
N ILE A 300 -15.67 -11.48 -11.69
CA ILE A 300 -14.43 -10.69 -11.48
C ILE A 300 -14.61 -9.28 -12.05
N ALA A 301 -15.11 -9.16 -13.28
CA ALA A 301 -15.32 -7.88 -13.94
C ALA A 301 -16.32 -6.99 -13.18
N ASP A 302 -17.44 -7.57 -12.73
CA ASP A 302 -18.46 -6.87 -11.92
C ASP A 302 -17.88 -6.40 -10.57
N ALA A 303 -17.09 -7.25 -9.91
CA ALA A 303 -16.45 -6.91 -8.64
C ALA A 303 -15.46 -5.76 -8.82
N LEU A 304 -14.62 -5.79 -9.85
CA LEU A 304 -13.68 -4.72 -10.17
C LEU A 304 -14.39 -3.43 -10.58
N GLY A 305 -15.52 -3.51 -11.29
CA GLY A 305 -16.35 -2.36 -11.68
C GLY A 305 -16.95 -1.60 -10.48
N SER A 306 -17.17 -2.31 -9.38
CA SER A 306 -17.64 -1.72 -8.12
C SER A 306 -16.51 -1.26 -7.18
N PHE A 307 -15.25 -1.46 -7.55
CA PHE A 307 -14.09 -1.08 -6.73
C PHE A 307 -13.95 0.44 -6.62
N ALA A 308 -14.14 0.97 -5.42
CA ALA A 308 -14.12 2.41 -5.16
C ALA A 308 -12.70 2.99 -4.95
N GLY A 309 -11.65 2.18 -5.15
CA GLY A 309 -10.26 2.54 -4.84
C GLY A 309 -9.83 2.12 -3.43
N ALA A 310 -8.54 2.20 -3.17
CA ALA A 310 -7.98 2.12 -1.82
C ALA A 310 -7.73 3.54 -1.30
N ASP A 311 -7.80 3.71 0.02
CA ASP A 311 -7.56 5.01 0.65
C ASP A 311 -6.21 5.59 0.22
N ARG A 312 -6.21 6.88 -0.09
CA ARG A 312 -5.04 7.62 -0.55
C ARG A 312 -4.37 7.03 -1.80
N ARG A 313 -5.13 6.38 -2.71
CA ARG A 313 -4.65 5.92 -4.03
C ARG A 313 -5.49 6.58 -5.11
N PHE A 314 -5.01 7.72 -5.63
CA PHE A 314 -5.73 8.64 -6.49
C PHE A 314 -7.14 8.95 -5.94
N GLN A 315 -7.21 9.29 -4.66
CA GLN A 315 -8.48 9.52 -3.97
C GLN A 315 -9.02 10.91 -4.28
N ILE A 316 -10.13 10.99 -4.98
CA ILE A 316 -10.85 12.26 -5.19
C ILE A 316 -11.45 12.69 -3.86
N LYS A 317 -10.99 13.83 -3.33
CA LYS A 317 -11.48 14.42 -2.08
C LYS A 317 -12.72 15.27 -2.31
N GLY A 318 -12.87 15.85 -3.49
CA GLY A 318 -14.01 16.63 -3.91
C GLY A 318 -13.64 17.68 -4.95
N GLU A 319 -14.66 18.44 -5.36
CA GLU A 319 -14.55 19.59 -6.26
C GLU A 319 -15.26 20.77 -5.64
N ALA A 320 -14.66 21.97 -5.71
CA ALA A 320 -15.25 23.24 -5.33
C ALA A 320 -14.68 24.36 -6.20
N ASN A 321 -15.52 25.34 -6.57
CA ASN A 321 -15.14 26.46 -7.45
C ASN A 321 -14.47 26.02 -8.76
N GLY A 322 -14.89 24.86 -9.32
CA GLY A 322 -14.29 24.27 -10.52
C GLY A 322 -12.89 23.70 -10.33
N ILE A 323 -12.39 23.59 -9.09
CA ILE A 323 -11.07 23.01 -8.74
C ILE A 323 -11.30 21.61 -8.18
N LEU A 324 -10.68 20.61 -8.82
CA LEU A 324 -10.70 19.22 -8.37
C LEU A 324 -9.53 18.97 -7.42
N VAL A 325 -9.82 18.40 -6.23
CA VAL A 325 -8.79 18.04 -5.23
C VAL A 325 -8.65 16.53 -5.12
N VAL A 326 -7.44 16.03 -5.30
CA VAL A 326 -7.07 14.61 -5.29
C VAL A 326 -5.95 14.38 -4.28
N ASP A 327 -5.97 13.27 -3.58
CA ASP A 327 -4.90 12.82 -2.67
C ASP A 327 -4.32 11.49 -3.13
N ASP A 328 -2.99 11.38 -3.14
CA ASP A 328 -2.29 10.15 -3.45
C ASP A 328 -1.13 9.91 -2.48
N TYR A 329 -0.97 8.67 -2.08
CA TYR A 329 0.09 8.22 -1.17
C TYR A 329 1.48 8.19 -1.84
N GLY A 330 1.54 8.39 -3.16
CA GLY A 330 2.75 8.32 -3.98
C GLY A 330 3.90 9.13 -3.36
N HIS A 331 4.98 8.45 -3.05
CA HIS A 331 6.14 8.99 -2.38
C HIS A 331 7.46 8.49 -2.99
N HIS A 332 7.39 7.69 -4.03
CA HIS A 332 8.50 7.24 -4.88
C HIS A 332 8.40 7.89 -6.27
N PRO A 333 9.51 8.23 -6.96
CA PRO A 333 9.44 8.85 -8.29
C PRO A 333 8.56 8.10 -9.29
N THR A 334 8.67 6.77 -9.33
CA THR A 334 7.86 5.89 -10.19
C THR A 334 6.35 6.06 -9.92
N GLU A 335 5.96 6.15 -8.64
CA GLU A 335 4.55 6.36 -8.25
C GLU A 335 4.06 7.75 -8.67
N ILE A 336 4.87 8.79 -8.44
CA ILE A 336 4.56 10.17 -8.79
C ILE A 336 4.33 10.30 -10.31
N ILE A 337 5.24 9.75 -11.12
CA ILE A 337 5.11 9.72 -12.58
C ILE A 337 3.79 9.05 -12.99
N ALA A 338 3.50 7.88 -12.43
CA ALA A 338 2.30 7.12 -12.75
C ALA A 338 1.01 7.87 -12.37
N THR A 339 0.99 8.50 -11.19
CA THR A 339 -0.14 9.27 -10.68
C THR A 339 -0.39 10.54 -11.49
N LEU A 340 0.67 11.29 -11.80
CA LEU A 340 0.57 12.49 -12.65
C LEU A 340 0.15 12.15 -14.09
N ALA A 341 0.66 11.05 -14.64
CA ALA A 341 0.23 10.56 -15.95
C ALA A 341 -1.26 10.15 -15.95
N ALA A 342 -1.74 9.53 -14.87
CA ALA A 342 -3.16 9.21 -14.70
C ALA A 342 -4.03 10.47 -14.62
N ALA A 343 -3.60 11.47 -13.85
CA ALA A 343 -4.29 12.76 -13.76
C ALA A 343 -4.37 13.44 -15.14
N ARG A 344 -3.26 13.48 -15.87
CA ARG A 344 -3.17 14.08 -17.20
C ARG A 344 -4.03 13.35 -18.24
N GLY A 345 -4.09 12.02 -18.15
CA GLY A 345 -4.87 11.19 -19.08
C GLY A 345 -6.37 11.21 -18.82
N GLY A 346 -6.79 11.36 -17.55
CA GLY A 346 -8.21 11.36 -17.18
C GLY A 346 -8.89 12.73 -17.24
N TRP A 347 -8.13 13.82 -17.08
CA TRP A 347 -8.69 15.18 -17.02
C TRP A 347 -7.90 16.19 -17.86
N PRO A 348 -8.57 16.97 -18.71
CA PRO A 348 -7.96 18.07 -19.46
C PRO A 348 -7.76 19.31 -18.57
N ARG A 349 -7.13 19.15 -17.41
CA ARG A 349 -6.92 20.19 -16.39
C ARG A 349 -5.46 20.52 -16.20
N ARG A 350 -5.14 21.75 -15.80
CA ARG A 350 -3.82 22.13 -15.32
C ARG A 350 -3.59 21.48 -13.95
N ILE A 351 -2.45 20.79 -13.78
CA ILE A 351 -2.14 20.05 -12.55
C ILE A 351 -1.21 20.89 -11.67
N ILE A 352 -1.60 21.08 -10.41
CA ILE A 352 -0.79 21.64 -9.33
C ILE A 352 -0.46 20.48 -8.39
N ALA A 353 0.80 20.07 -8.31
CA ALA A 353 1.28 19.02 -7.42
C ALA A 353 1.77 19.62 -6.12
N VAL A 354 1.24 19.18 -4.98
CA VAL A 354 1.77 19.48 -3.64
C VAL A 354 2.50 18.24 -3.16
N PHE A 355 3.82 18.33 -3.09
CA PHE A 355 4.66 17.17 -2.77
C PHE A 355 5.31 17.31 -1.40
N GLN A 356 5.08 16.33 -0.54
CA GLN A 356 5.79 16.13 0.71
C GLN A 356 6.78 14.98 0.56
N PRO A 357 8.09 15.26 0.42
CA PRO A 357 9.10 14.21 0.38
C PRO A 357 9.04 13.38 1.69
N HIS A 358 9.35 12.10 1.59
CA HIS A 358 9.19 11.16 2.71
C HIS A 358 10.47 10.38 2.93
N ARG A 359 11.08 10.48 4.13
CA ARG A 359 12.36 9.92 4.57
C ARG A 359 13.57 10.59 3.92
N PHE A 360 14.52 10.99 4.73
CA PHE A 360 15.76 11.62 4.25
C PHE A 360 16.61 10.66 3.41
N THR A 361 16.66 9.40 3.78
CA THR A 361 17.40 8.37 3.04
C THR A 361 16.88 8.21 1.62
N ARG A 362 15.56 8.12 1.43
CA ARG A 362 14.95 8.02 0.09
C ARG A 362 15.21 9.26 -0.75
N VAL A 363 15.08 10.45 -0.16
CA VAL A 363 15.36 11.71 -0.87
C VAL A 363 16.81 11.77 -1.32
N ARG A 364 17.77 11.37 -0.46
CA ARG A 364 19.18 11.29 -0.81
C ARG A 364 19.42 10.35 -1.99
N ASP A 365 18.87 9.15 -1.94
CA ASP A 365 19.18 8.08 -2.89
C ASP A 365 18.49 8.28 -4.25
N LEU A 366 17.35 9.00 -4.29
CA LEU A 366 16.53 9.20 -5.47
C LEU A 366 16.36 10.67 -5.89
N MET A 367 17.20 11.59 -5.41
CA MET A 367 17.08 13.03 -5.68
C MET A 367 16.96 13.35 -7.17
N LEU A 368 17.79 12.72 -8.01
CA LEU A 368 17.79 12.94 -9.46
C LEU A 368 16.54 12.36 -10.15
N ASP A 369 16.01 11.26 -9.62
CA ASP A 369 14.79 10.65 -10.13
C ASP A 369 13.57 11.51 -9.76
N PHE A 370 13.53 12.05 -8.53
CA PHE A 370 12.51 13.02 -8.11
C PHE A 370 12.53 14.28 -8.97
N ALA A 371 13.71 14.78 -9.30
CA ALA A 371 13.86 16.00 -10.11
C ALA A 371 13.18 15.88 -11.50
N ARG A 372 12.96 14.67 -12.00
CA ARG A 372 12.35 14.36 -13.30
C ARG A 372 10.96 13.75 -13.20
N ALA A 373 10.40 13.64 -11.99
CA ALA A 373 9.15 12.94 -11.78
C ALA A 373 7.90 13.81 -12.02
N PHE A 374 8.04 15.13 -12.20
CA PHE A 374 6.94 16.09 -12.19
C PHE A 374 6.60 16.70 -13.54
N ASP A 375 7.04 16.13 -14.66
CA ASP A 375 6.87 16.70 -16.01
C ASP A 375 5.41 16.99 -16.40
N HIS A 376 4.45 16.26 -15.79
CA HIS A 376 3.02 16.48 -16.03
C HIS A 376 2.37 17.52 -15.10
N ALA A 377 3.09 18.03 -14.10
CA ALA A 377 2.62 19.11 -13.25
C ALA A 377 3.00 20.48 -13.85
N ALA A 378 2.07 21.41 -13.87
CA ALA A 378 2.37 22.80 -14.29
C ALA A 378 3.04 23.59 -13.16
N ILE A 379 2.72 23.27 -11.91
CA ILE A 379 3.30 23.87 -10.70
C ILE A 379 3.60 22.74 -9.72
N VAL A 380 4.76 22.77 -9.08
CA VAL A 380 5.13 21.91 -7.97
C VAL A 380 5.33 22.74 -6.71
N VAL A 381 4.55 22.46 -5.68
CA VAL A 381 4.72 23.00 -4.33
C VAL A 381 5.44 21.95 -3.50
N VAL A 382 6.67 22.24 -3.07
CA VAL A 382 7.51 21.35 -2.26
C VAL A 382 7.41 21.76 -0.80
N THR A 383 7.09 20.82 0.08
CA THR A 383 7.04 21.03 1.54
C THR A 383 8.23 20.39 2.24
N ASP A 384 8.35 20.60 3.55
CA ASP A 384 9.39 19.94 4.34
C ASP A 384 9.29 18.41 4.26
N ILE A 385 10.47 17.77 4.40
CA ILE A 385 10.60 16.32 4.37
C ILE A 385 9.93 15.74 5.62
N TYR A 386 9.01 14.80 5.40
CA TYR A 386 8.46 14.00 6.50
C TYR A 386 9.48 12.93 6.93
N ALA A 387 10.04 13.09 8.12
CA ALA A 387 11.19 12.31 8.59
C ALA A 387 10.88 10.82 8.81
N ALA A 388 9.64 10.45 9.15
CA ALA A 388 9.23 9.06 9.47
C ALA A 388 10.15 8.38 10.51
N GLY A 389 10.62 9.15 11.49
CA GLY A 389 11.52 8.66 12.54
C GLY A 389 13.03 8.70 12.21
N GLU A 390 13.40 9.08 10.98
CA GLU A 390 14.81 9.26 10.61
C GLU A 390 15.39 10.57 11.16
N GLN A 391 16.71 10.60 11.35
CA GLN A 391 17.42 11.83 11.65
C GLN A 391 17.69 12.61 10.36
N PRO A 392 17.72 13.95 10.41
CA PRO A 392 18.08 14.78 9.25
C PRO A 392 19.47 14.43 8.73
N ILE A 393 19.61 14.41 7.39
CA ILE A 393 20.89 14.19 6.71
C ILE A 393 21.38 15.54 6.18
N PRO A 394 22.63 15.96 6.49
CA PRO A 394 23.19 17.20 5.99
C PRO A 394 23.09 17.33 4.47
N GLY A 395 22.57 18.45 3.98
CA GLY A 395 22.38 18.73 2.55
C GLY A 395 21.13 18.12 1.92
N ILE A 396 20.36 17.29 2.65
CA ILE A 396 19.11 16.72 2.17
C ILE A 396 17.94 17.49 2.81
N THR A 397 17.42 18.45 2.07
CA THR A 397 16.38 19.38 2.53
C THR A 397 15.32 19.60 1.44
N ALA A 398 14.20 20.22 1.82
CA ALA A 398 13.16 20.64 0.87
C ALA A 398 13.71 21.69 -0.14
N GLU A 399 14.59 22.58 0.29
CA GLU A 399 15.27 23.56 -0.57
C GLU A 399 16.13 22.86 -1.62
N ALA A 400 16.91 21.84 -1.21
CA ALA A 400 17.73 21.06 -2.14
C ALA A 400 16.86 20.37 -3.20
N MET A 401 15.70 19.81 -2.79
CA MET A 401 14.71 19.23 -3.69
C MET A 401 14.15 20.27 -4.66
N ALA A 402 13.75 21.44 -4.16
CA ALA A 402 13.23 22.52 -5.01
C ALA A 402 14.29 23.05 -6.00
N VAL A 403 15.55 23.10 -5.60
CA VAL A 403 16.68 23.44 -6.51
C VAL A 403 16.83 22.36 -7.57
N ALA A 404 16.87 21.08 -7.18
CA ALA A 404 17.02 19.97 -8.13
C ALA A 404 15.90 19.93 -9.19
N LEU A 405 14.65 20.21 -8.81
CA LEU A 405 13.52 20.34 -9.74
C LEU A 405 13.71 21.47 -10.74
N ARG A 406 14.16 22.66 -10.28
CA ARG A 406 14.43 23.81 -11.15
C ARG A 406 15.60 23.55 -12.10
N ASP A 407 16.67 22.95 -11.60
CA ASP A 407 17.85 22.59 -12.40
C ASP A 407 17.51 21.51 -13.44
N ALA A 408 16.55 20.64 -13.17
CA ALA A 408 16.00 19.70 -14.15
C ALA A 408 15.07 20.35 -15.18
N GLY A 409 14.78 21.66 -15.04
CA GLY A 409 14.00 22.44 -16.00
C GLY A 409 12.51 22.57 -15.70
N HIS A 410 12.04 22.22 -14.48
CA HIS A 410 10.63 22.42 -14.15
C HIS A 410 10.26 23.93 -14.12
N PRO A 411 9.19 24.36 -14.82
CA PRO A 411 8.92 25.76 -15.08
C PRO A 411 8.46 26.56 -13.84
N ASP A 412 7.75 25.97 -12.90
CA ASP A 412 7.26 26.64 -11.68
C ASP A 412 7.39 25.72 -10.45
N VAL A 413 8.39 25.98 -9.63
CA VAL A 413 8.65 25.26 -8.38
C VAL A 413 8.59 26.25 -7.21
N ARG A 414 7.67 25.99 -6.28
CA ARG A 414 7.44 26.78 -5.08
C ARG A 414 7.86 25.99 -3.85
N LEU A 415 8.65 26.60 -3.01
CA LEU A 415 9.04 26.04 -1.73
C LEU A 415 8.14 26.62 -0.64
N VAL A 416 7.37 25.75 -0.01
CA VAL A 416 6.48 26.07 1.12
C VAL A 416 6.71 25.01 2.21
N PRO A 417 7.77 25.16 3.03
CA PRO A 417 8.16 24.16 4.01
C PRO A 417 7.03 23.79 4.98
N ASP A 418 6.33 24.81 5.50
CA ASP A 418 5.26 24.64 6.45
C ASP A 418 3.95 24.22 5.77
N LEU A 419 3.46 23.03 6.12
CA LEU A 419 2.20 22.49 5.61
C LEU A 419 0.97 23.37 5.92
N GLU A 420 1.00 24.14 7.00
CA GLU A 420 -0.11 25.02 7.36
C GLU A 420 -0.24 26.22 6.41
N GLN A 421 0.84 26.60 5.74
CA GLN A 421 0.85 27.68 4.76
C GLN A 421 0.43 27.22 3.35
N VAL A 422 0.47 25.93 3.08
CA VAL A 422 0.13 25.36 1.75
C VAL A 422 -1.30 25.71 1.31
N PRO A 423 -2.37 25.62 2.13
CA PRO A 423 -3.70 26.00 1.70
C PRO A 423 -3.80 27.46 1.26
N GLY A 424 -3.15 28.41 1.96
CA GLY A 424 -3.09 29.83 1.55
C GLY A 424 -2.34 30.02 0.21
N THR A 425 -1.22 29.35 0.04
CA THR A 425 -0.49 29.37 -1.24
C THR A 425 -1.36 28.82 -2.38
N LEU A 426 -2.13 27.75 -2.13
CA LEU A 426 -3.03 27.20 -3.14
C LEU A 426 -4.17 28.17 -3.50
N GLU A 427 -4.71 28.94 -2.56
CA GLU A 427 -5.69 30.00 -2.82
C GLU A 427 -5.15 31.08 -3.77
N GLU A 428 -3.86 31.38 -3.70
CA GLU A 428 -3.24 32.39 -4.57
C GLU A 428 -2.97 31.90 -6.00
N ILE A 429 -2.70 30.59 -6.18
CA ILE A 429 -2.21 30.04 -7.46
C ILE A 429 -3.25 29.19 -8.22
N ALA A 430 -4.20 28.59 -7.52
CA ALA A 430 -5.22 27.75 -8.14
C ALA A 430 -6.31 28.58 -8.83
N ARG A 431 -6.85 28.04 -9.89
CA ARG A 431 -7.89 28.66 -10.72
C ARG A 431 -8.98 27.64 -11.04
N GLU A 432 -10.15 28.13 -11.40
CA GLU A 432 -11.17 27.30 -12.00
C GLU A 432 -10.60 26.45 -13.16
N GLY A 433 -10.93 25.19 -13.20
CA GLY A 433 -10.41 24.22 -14.17
C GLY A 433 -9.11 23.54 -13.75
N ASP A 434 -8.53 23.82 -12.58
CA ASP A 434 -7.34 23.14 -12.08
C ASP A 434 -7.64 21.79 -11.41
N LEU A 435 -6.63 20.95 -11.36
CA LEU A 435 -6.56 19.76 -10.52
C LEU A 435 -5.40 19.94 -9.52
N VAL A 436 -5.73 20.00 -8.23
CA VAL A 436 -4.75 20.03 -7.14
C VAL A 436 -4.55 18.60 -6.65
N LEU A 437 -3.31 18.12 -6.71
CA LEU A 437 -2.92 16.76 -6.33
C LEU A 437 -1.94 16.81 -5.17
N THR A 438 -2.35 16.31 -3.99
CA THR A 438 -1.45 16.11 -2.86
C THR A 438 -0.74 14.76 -2.99
N LEU A 439 0.59 14.75 -2.86
CA LEU A 439 1.48 13.60 -3.06
C LEU A 439 2.37 13.39 -1.83
N GLY A 440 2.33 12.20 -1.25
CA GLY A 440 3.22 11.84 -0.16
C GLY A 440 2.61 10.90 0.88
N ALA A 441 3.46 10.11 1.53
CA ALA A 441 3.07 9.13 2.56
C ALA A 441 2.80 9.76 3.94
N GLY A 442 3.18 11.05 4.13
CA GLY A 442 3.05 11.77 5.39
C GLY A 442 1.72 12.50 5.56
N SER A 443 1.80 13.66 6.22
CA SER A 443 0.65 14.47 6.64
C SER A 443 0.08 15.40 5.57
N VAL A 444 0.67 15.45 4.37
CA VAL A 444 0.25 16.32 3.26
C VAL A 444 -1.22 16.16 2.85
N THR A 445 -1.81 15.00 3.05
CA THR A 445 -3.25 14.74 2.78
C THR A 445 -4.16 15.73 3.51
N ARG A 446 -3.75 16.28 4.66
CA ARG A 446 -4.54 17.26 5.42
C ARG A 446 -4.66 18.59 4.67
N THR A 447 -3.63 18.98 3.94
CA THR A 447 -3.61 20.28 3.23
C THR A 447 -4.66 20.33 2.13
N GLY A 448 -4.86 19.22 1.40
CA GLY A 448 -5.91 19.11 0.38
C GLY A 448 -7.32 19.23 0.97
N ASN A 449 -7.56 18.61 2.13
CA ASN A 449 -8.86 18.71 2.82
C ASN A 449 -9.13 20.15 3.29
N ILE A 450 -8.15 20.78 3.97
CA ILE A 450 -8.26 22.16 4.45
C ILE A 450 -8.49 23.12 3.28
N PHE A 451 -7.74 22.95 2.18
CA PHE A 451 -7.93 23.78 0.98
C PHE A 451 -9.33 23.64 0.41
N LEU A 452 -9.85 22.41 0.28
CA LEU A 452 -11.19 22.16 -0.21
C LEU A 452 -12.29 22.78 0.68
N GLU A 453 -12.13 22.73 2.00
CA GLU A 453 -13.01 23.37 2.96
C GLU A 453 -13.02 24.90 2.80
N ARG A 454 -11.86 25.54 2.64
CA ARG A 454 -11.74 26.99 2.39
C ARG A 454 -12.41 27.41 1.09
N LEU A 455 -12.24 26.63 0.00
CA LEU A 455 -12.91 26.88 -1.27
C LEU A 455 -14.44 26.85 -1.13
N ARG A 456 -14.99 25.96 -0.30
CA ARG A 456 -16.43 25.87 -0.04
C ARG A 456 -16.95 27.07 0.77
N GLN A 457 -16.20 27.49 1.78
CA GLN A 457 -16.56 28.65 2.61
C GLN A 457 -16.51 29.96 1.85
N GLY A 458 -15.53 30.14 0.94
CA GLY A 458 -15.43 31.31 0.08
C GLY A 458 -16.53 31.42 -1.00
N ALA A 459 -17.26 30.33 -1.27
CA ALA A 459 -18.39 30.32 -2.19
C ALA A 459 -19.74 30.70 -1.54
N GLU A 460 -19.79 30.75 -0.19
CA GLU A 460 -21.00 31.14 0.57
C GLU A 460 -21.07 32.63 0.90
N VAL A 461 -20.08 33.43 0.51
CA VAL A 461 -20.00 34.88 0.67
C VAL A 461 -20.20 35.58 -0.69
#